data_5ddd5342a1034f419188c0f55044e2b2
#
_entry.id   5ddd5342a1034f419188c0f55044e2b2
#
_cell.length_a   1.000
_cell.length_b   1.000
_cell.length_c   1.000
_cell.angle_alpha   90.00
_cell.angle_beta   90.00
_cell.angle_gamma   90.00
#
_symmetry.space_group_name_H-M   'P 1'
#
loop_
_entity.id
_entity.type
_entity.pdbx_description
1 polymer ?
#
loop_
_entity_poly.entity_id
_entity_poly.type
_entity_poly.pdbx_seq_one_letter_code
_entity_poly.pdbx_strand_id
1 'polypeptide(L)'
;THPIFSGNRANEFGMRVSGKSYEEIASMGGGIISSINGVRNASEKQLLEECLERINFFLVHGTTTIEAKSGYGLTIEDELKSLKVIKRLNESSPLDIIPTFMGAHAFPPEFKNDHQGYVRLICEEMIPVVAEENLAEFCDVFCENGYFNLDDSRKILETAKEYGLTPRLHADEFVDSGAA
;
A
#
# COMPACT_ATOMS: atom_id res chain seq x y z
N THR A 1 -8.77 -1.40 -0.85
CA THR A 1 -8.48 -0.01 -1.27
C THR A 1 -7.28 0.56 -0.51
N HIS A 2 -6.66 1.64 -1.02
CA HIS A 2 -5.59 2.40 -0.38
C HIS A 2 -6.10 3.78 0.05
N PRO A 3 -6.76 3.91 1.21
CA PRO A 3 -7.32 5.19 1.64
C PRO A 3 -6.25 6.13 2.22
N ILE A 4 -5.08 5.59 2.60
CA ILE A 4 -4.01 6.34 3.23
C ILE A 4 -3.11 6.96 2.16
N PHE A 5 -3.34 8.22 1.87
CA PHE A 5 -2.49 9.03 0.98
C PHE A 5 -2.66 10.51 1.32
N SER A 6 -1.70 11.34 0.94
CA SER A 6 -1.80 12.80 1.01
C SER A 6 -1.59 13.41 -0.36
N GLY A 7 -2.24 14.55 -0.60
CA GLY A 7 -2.26 15.21 -1.89
C GLY A 7 -3.27 14.62 -2.87
N ASN A 8 -3.14 14.99 -4.15
CA ASN A 8 -3.99 14.49 -5.23
C ASN A 8 -3.20 14.37 -6.53
N ARG A 9 -3.77 13.62 -7.47
CA ARG A 9 -3.17 13.38 -8.79
C ARG A 9 -4.00 13.99 -9.93
N ALA A 10 -4.72 15.09 -9.65
CA ALA A 10 -5.59 15.75 -10.63
C ALA A 10 -4.81 16.24 -11.87
N ASN A 11 -3.59 16.77 -11.67
CA ASN A 11 -2.73 17.18 -12.78
C ASN A 11 -2.32 15.99 -13.67
N GLU A 12 -2.01 14.83 -13.06
CA GLU A 12 -1.68 13.62 -13.82
C GLU A 12 -2.90 13.12 -14.61
N PHE A 13 -4.08 13.19 -14.03
CA PHE A 13 -5.32 12.89 -14.74
C PHE A 13 -5.50 13.81 -15.96
N GLY A 14 -5.27 15.12 -15.81
CA GLY A 14 -5.28 16.08 -16.90
C GLY A 14 -4.26 15.73 -18.00
N MET A 15 -3.06 15.29 -17.63
CA MET A 15 -2.03 14.83 -18.57
C MET A 15 -2.49 13.58 -19.35
N ARG A 16 -3.14 12.62 -18.69
CA ARG A 16 -3.69 11.42 -19.35
C ARG A 16 -4.81 11.77 -20.34
N VAL A 17 -5.71 12.64 -19.95
CA VAL A 17 -6.79 13.15 -20.84
C VAL A 17 -6.21 13.88 -22.05
N SER A 18 -5.06 14.54 -21.89
CA SER A 18 -4.32 15.21 -22.96
C SER A 18 -3.48 14.24 -23.83
N GLY A 19 -3.57 12.93 -23.58
CA GLY A 19 -2.92 11.89 -24.39
C GLY A 19 -1.51 11.47 -23.95
N LYS A 20 -1.00 11.94 -22.79
CA LYS A 20 0.27 11.46 -22.25
C LYS A 20 0.17 10.00 -21.79
N SER A 21 1.21 9.22 -22.09
CA SER A 21 1.31 7.85 -21.61
C SER A 21 1.59 7.78 -20.11
N TYR A 22 1.33 6.63 -19.50
CA TYR A 22 1.69 6.38 -18.10
C TYR A 22 3.20 6.52 -17.86
N GLU A 23 4.02 6.04 -18.81
CA GLU A 23 5.48 6.10 -18.75
C GLU A 23 6.00 7.55 -18.78
N GLU A 24 5.41 8.41 -19.62
CA GLU A 24 5.74 9.84 -19.66
C GLU A 24 5.42 10.52 -18.33
N ILE A 25 4.25 10.23 -17.75
CA ILE A 25 3.83 10.78 -16.44
C ILE A 25 4.76 10.28 -15.33
N ALA A 26 5.08 8.98 -15.33
CA ALA A 26 6.00 8.38 -14.35
C ALA A 26 7.41 8.99 -14.43
N SER A 27 7.93 9.23 -15.66
CA SER A 27 9.24 9.87 -15.86
C SER A 27 9.31 11.31 -15.34
N MET A 28 8.16 11.96 -15.21
CA MET A 28 8.02 13.32 -14.63
C MET A 28 7.82 13.29 -13.10
N GLY A 29 7.99 12.14 -12.46
CA GLY A 29 7.81 11.98 -11.00
C GLY A 29 6.36 11.75 -10.57
N GLY A 30 5.46 11.43 -11.50
CA GLY A 30 4.07 11.06 -11.24
C GLY A 30 3.90 9.56 -10.91
N GLY A 31 2.68 9.09 -10.96
CA GLY A 31 2.35 7.71 -10.66
C GLY A 31 2.44 7.40 -9.17
N ILE A 32 2.87 6.18 -8.85
CA ILE A 32 3.01 5.73 -7.46
C ILE A 32 4.03 6.56 -6.67
N ILE A 33 5.05 7.11 -7.33
CA ILE A 33 6.08 7.95 -6.69
C ILE A 33 5.46 9.21 -6.06
N SER A 34 4.50 9.84 -6.73
CA SER A 34 3.76 10.96 -6.16
C SER A 34 3.01 10.56 -4.88
N SER A 35 2.37 9.39 -4.86
CA SER A 35 1.67 8.87 -3.68
C SER A 35 2.64 8.54 -2.54
N ILE A 36 3.79 7.93 -2.85
CA ILE A 36 4.85 7.64 -1.87
C ILE A 36 5.34 8.93 -1.21
N ASN A 37 5.68 9.94 -2.01
CA ASN A 37 6.12 11.24 -1.50
C ASN A 37 5.05 11.90 -0.63
N GLY A 38 3.79 11.80 -1.03
CA GLY A 38 2.66 12.31 -0.25
C GLY A 38 2.58 11.70 1.15
N VAL A 39 2.65 10.37 1.25
CA VAL A 39 2.60 9.66 2.54
C VAL A 39 3.85 9.94 3.38
N ARG A 40 5.03 9.89 2.79
CA ARG A 40 6.30 10.10 3.50
C ARG A 40 6.42 11.51 4.10
N ASN A 41 5.96 12.53 3.37
CA ASN A 41 6.02 13.92 3.80
C ASN A 41 4.90 14.31 4.77
N ALA A 42 3.78 13.59 4.80
CA ALA A 42 2.67 13.89 5.67
C ALA A 42 2.89 13.34 7.08
N SER A 43 2.49 14.11 8.09
CA SER A 43 2.43 13.62 9.47
C SER A 43 1.29 12.62 9.64
N GLU A 44 1.37 11.76 10.67
CA GLU A 44 0.30 10.84 11.04
C GLU A 44 -1.03 11.58 11.28
N LYS A 45 -0.97 12.74 11.94
CA LYS A 45 -2.14 13.60 12.19
C LYS A 45 -2.78 14.06 10.89
N GLN A 46 -1.99 14.55 9.94
CA GLN A 46 -2.47 15.00 8.64
C GLN A 46 -3.12 13.85 7.86
N LEU A 47 -2.46 12.67 7.80
CA LEU A 47 -3.02 11.50 7.13
C LEU A 47 -4.36 11.08 7.74
N LEU A 48 -4.47 11.13 9.08
CA LEU A 48 -5.71 10.80 9.78
C LEU A 48 -6.84 11.78 9.43
N GLU A 49 -6.57 13.08 9.45
CA GLU A 49 -7.56 14.12 9.13
C GLU A 49 -8.06 13.98 7.68
N GLU A 50 -7.16 13.84 6.72
CA GLU A 50 -7.51 13.64 5.32
C GLU A 50 -8.27 12.32 5.08
N CYS A 51 -7.94 11.26 5.82
CA CYS A 51 -8.65 9.98 5.71
C CYS A 51 -10.05 10.02 6.32
N LEU A 52 -10.27 10.74 7.43
CA LEU A 52 -11.60 10.90 8.00
C LEU A 52 -12.58 11.54 7.01
N GLU A 53 -12.12 12.51 6.22
CA GLU A 53 -12.95 13.07 5.15
C GLU A 53 -13.31 12.02 4.09
N ARG A 54 -12.35 11.18 3.68
CA ARG A 54 -12.58 10.08 2.71
C ARG A 54 -13.54 9.02 3.25
N ILE A 55 -13.42 8.66 4.52
CA ILE A 55 -14.32 7.71 5.19
C ILE A 55 -15.78 8.20 5.13
N ASN A 56 -16.02 9.49 5.31
CA ASN A 56 -17.35 10.04 5.18
C ASN A 56 -17.93 9.86 3.76
N PHE A 57 -17.10 9.94 2.72
CA PHE A 57 -17.56 9.63 1.35
C PHE A 57 -17.96 8.16 1.20
N PHE A 58 -17.24 7.22 1.79
CA PHE A 58 -17.64 5.81 1.76
C PHE A 58 -19.01 5.61 2.42
N LEU A 59 -19.22 6.20 3.59
CA LEU A 59 -20.47 6.09 4.34
C LEU A 59 -21.68 6.68 3.61
N VAL A 60 -21.54 7.89 3.04
CA VAL A 60 -22.68 8.52 2.32
C VAL A 60 -23.03 7.77 1.02
N HIS A 61 -22.13 6.94 0.50
CA HIS A 61 -22.38 6.06 -0.64
C HIS A 61 -22.78 4.64 -0.24
N GLY A 62 -23.05 4.41 1.04
CA GLY A 62 -23.59 3.14 1.55
C GLY A 62 -22.55 2.05 1.84
N THR A 63 -21.25 2.39 1.81
CA THR A 63 -20.20 1.44 2.20
C THR A 63 -20.11 1.38 3.73
N THR A 64 -20.21 0.19 4.30
CA THR A 64 -20.14 -0.03 5.76
C THR A 64 -18.88 -0.75 6.20
N THR A 65 -18.22 -1.44 5.28
CA THR A 65 -16.99 -2.17 5.54
C THR A 65 -15.99 -1.95 4.40
N ILE A 66 -14.73 -1.66 4.73
CA ILE A 66 -13.64 -1.56 3.75
C ILE A 66 -12.45 -2.39 4.18
N GLU A 67 -11.72 -2.91 3.23
CA GLU A 67 -10.33 -3.28 3.41
C GLU A 67 -9.46 -2.04 3.17
N ALA A 68 -8.67 -1.65 4.17
CA ALA A 68 -7.74 -0.54 4.07
C ALA A 68 -6.31 -1.07 4.01
N LYS A 69 -5.61 -0.77 2.92
CA LYS A 69 -4.23 -1.21 2.68
C LYS A 69 -3.24 -0.07 2.94
N SER A 70 -2.09 -0.40 3.50
CA SER A 70 -0.88 0.42 3.42
C SER A 70 -0.27 0.33 2.00
N GLY A 71 1.01 0.58 1.81
CA GLY A 71 1.69 0.34 0.54
C GLY A 71 2.05 1.58 -0.25
N TYR A 72 1.92 2.76 0.37
CA TYR A 72 2.49 4.00 -0.16
C TYR A 72 3.61 4.57 0.72
N GLY A 73 3.94 3.94 1.85
CA GLY A 73 5.09 4.29 2.66
C GLY A 73 6.39 3.71 2.09
N LEU A 74 6.39 2.41 1.91
CA LEU A 74 7.48 1.58 1.39
C LEU A 74 8.80 1.72 2.18
N THR A 75 8.71 2.18 3.42
CA THR A 75 9.74 2.12 4.46
C THR A 75 9.11 1.54 5.72
N ILE A 76 9.90 1.05 6.66
CA ILE A 76 9.38 0.55 7.95
C ILE A 76 8.54 1.65 8.63
N GLU A 77 9.11 2.83 8.80
CA GLU A 77 8.47 3.95 9.49
C GLU A 77 7.15 4.37 8.85
N ASP A 78 7.12 4.52 7.52
CA ASP A 78 5.96 5.06 6.82
C ASP A 78 4.86 4.02 6.59
N GLU A 79 5.22 2.73 6.49
CA GLU A 79 4.23 1.65 6.48
C GLU A 79 3.57 1.50 7.86
N LEU A 80 4.35 1.53 8.94
CA LEU A 80 3.81 1.52 10.30
C LEU A 80 2.96 2.76 10.58
N LYS A 81 3.40 3.96 10.15
CA LYS A 81 2.59 5.19 10.22
C LYS A 81 1.25 5.01 9.53
N SER A 82 1.23 4.46 8.32
CA SER A 82 0.00 4.21 7.55
C SER A 82 -0.93 3.24 8.27
N LEU A 83 -0.42 2.14 8.81
CA LEU A 83 -1.19 1.15 9.54
C LEU A 83 -1.72 1.70 10.89
N LYS A 84 -0.94 2.53 11.59
CA LYS A 84 -1.39 3.22 12.81
C LYS A 84 -2.53 4.20 12.51
N VAL A 85 -2.48 4.89 11.37
CA VAL A 85 -3.61 5.71 10.91
C VAL A 85 -4.84 4.86 10.64
N ILE A 86 -4.71 3.70 9.96
CA ILE A 86 -5.83 2.75 9.73
C ILE A 86 -6.45 2.31 11.06
N LYS A 87 -5.64 1.93 12.04
CA LYS A 87 -6.10 1.53 13.38
C LYS A 87 -6.92 2.64 14.06
N ARG A 88 -6.41 3.88 14.04
CA ARG A 88 -7.11 5.03 14.61
C ARG A 88 -8.41 5.38 13.87
N LEU A 89 -8.43 5.22 12.55
CA LEU A 89 -9.65 5.37 11.76
C LEU A 89 -10.72 4.35 12.17
N ASN A 90 -10.34 3.10 12.36
CA ASN A 90 -11.26 2.05 12.81
C ASN A 90 -11.84 2.33 14.21
N GLU A 91 -11.04 2.92 15.11
CA GLU A 91 -11.48 3.29 16.45
C GLU A 91 -12.40 4.53 16.48
N SER A 92 -12.31 5.41 15.48
CA SER A 92 -12.98 6.72 15.44
C SER A 92 -14.10 6.84 14.42
N SER A 93 -14.33 5.82 13.60
CA SER A 93 -15.33 5.79 12.53
C SER A 93 -16.38 4.70 12.77
N PRO A 94 -17.63 4.89 12.34
CA PRO A 94 -18.64 3.83 12.33
C PRO A 94 -18.44 2.81 11.18
N LEU A 95 -17.42 3.00 10.33
CA LEU A 95 -17.07 2.09 9.26
C LEU A 95 -16.19 0.97 9.80
N ASP A 96 -16.52 -0.28 9.48
CA ASP A 96 -15.64 -1.42 9.75
C ASP A 96 -14.41 -1.36 8.81
N ILE A 97 -13.23 -1.20 9.37
CA ILE A 97 -11.99 -1.04 8.59
C ILE A 97 -11.06 -2.22 8.85
N ILE A 98 -10.91 -3.07 7.86
CA ILE A 98 -10.04 -4.25 7.92
C ILE A 98 -8.62 -3.88 7.47
N PRO A 99 -7.62 -3.92 8.34
CA PRO A 99 -6.27 -3.50 8.02
C PRO A 99 -5.50 -4.56 7.25
N THR A 100 -4.86 -4.15 6.15
CA THR A 100 -3.97 -4.99 5.33
C THR A 100 -2.61 -4.32 5.16
N PHE A 101 -1.56 -5.03 5.55
CA PHE A 101 -0.20 -4.62 5.25
C PHE A 101 0.13 -4.95 3.79
N MET A 102 0.62 -3.96 3.04
CA MET A 102 1.02 -4.13 1.65
C MET A 102 2.35 -3.43 1.35
N GLY A 103 3.38 -3.66 2.16
CA GLY A 103 4.74 -3.20 1.88
C GLY A 103 5.27 -3.70 0.53
N ALA A 104 4.75 -4.84 0.06
CA ALA A 104 5.02 -5.39 -1.25
C ALA A 104 4.11 -4.84 -2.37
N HIS A 105 3.89 -3.52 -2.39
CA HIS A 105 3.08 -2.85 -3.43
C HIS A 105 3.93 -2.39 -4.62
N ALA A 106 5.15 -1.93 -4.38
CA ALA A 106 6.13 -1.56 -5.40
C ALA A 106 7.54 -1.57 -4.80
N PHE A 107 8.55 -1.50 -5.64
CA PHE A 107 9.92 -1.26 -5.18
C PHE A 107 10.15 0.26 -5.02
N PRO A 108 10.53 0.72 -3.83
CA PRO A 108 10.82 2.14 -3.65
C PRO A 108 12.14 2.54 -4.34
N PRO A 109 12.33 3.84 -4.66
CA PRO A 109 13.50 4.31 -5.39
C PRO A 109 14.84 3.89 -4.78
N GLU A 110 14.90 3.77 -3.46
CA GLU A 110 16.11 3.37 -2.71
C GLU A 110 16.55 1.93 -3.03
N PHE A 111 15.61 1.08 -3.39
CA PHE A 111 15.83 -0.33 -3.72
C PHE A 111 15.71 -0.64 -5.22
N LYS A 112 15.72 0.38 -6.09
CA LYS A 112 15.60 0.19 -7.54
C LYS A 112 16.60 -0.81 -8.12
N ASN A 113 17.80 -0.91 -7.55
CA ASN A 113 18.87 -1.80 -7.98
C ASN A 113 19.12 -2.97 -7.00
N ASP A 114 18.31 -3.12 -5.95
CA ASP A 114 18.42 -4.20 -4.97
C ASP A 114 17.03 -4.69 -4.53
N HIS A 115 16.29 -5.26 -5.47
CA HIS A 115 14.95 -5.80 -5.22
C HIS A 115 14.98 -6.86 -4.12
N GLN A 116 16.00 -7.73 -4.10
CA GLN A 116 16.14 -8.76 -3.08
C GLN A 116 16.44 -8.17 -1.68
N GLY A 117 17.13 -7.04 -1.61
CA GLY A 117 17.30 -6.28 -0.36
C GLY A 117 15.96 -5.79 0.18
N TYR A 118 15.08 -5.32 -0.69
CA TYR A 118 13.75 -4.89 -0.28
C TYR A 118 12.85 -6.05 0.17
N VAL A 119 12.88 -7.18 -0.54
CA VAL A 119 12.18 -8.41 -0.12
C VAL A 119 12.66 -8.86 1.26
N ARG A 120 13.97 -8.83 1.52
CA ARG A 120 14.52 -9.12 2.86
C ARG A 120 13.99 -8.15 3.90
N LEU A 121 14.01 -6.85 3.64
CA LEU A 121 13.49 -5.81 4.54
C LEU A 121 12.02 -6.08 4.91
N ILE A 122 11.18 -6.44 3.93
CA ILE A 122 9.78 -6.79 4.17
C ILE A 122 9.69 -8.01 5.11
N CYS A 123 10.42 -9.09 4.80
CA CYS A 123 10.31 -10.34 5.53
C CYS A 123 10.94 -10.29 6.93
N GLU A 124 12.12 -9.66 7.04
CA GLU A 124 12.94 -9.74 8.25
C GLU A 124 12.66 -8.59 9.23
N GLU A 125 12.09 -7.48 8.77
CA GLU A 125 11.88 -6.30 9.60
C GLU A 125 10.43 -5.81 9.60
N MET A 126 9.79 -5.60 8.42
CA MET A 126 8.44 -5.01 8.39
C MET A 126 7.38 -5.97 8.93
N ILE A 127 7.30 -7.20 8.42
CA ILE A 127 6.29 -8.19 8.82
C ILE A 127 6.37 -8.50 10.32
N PRO A 128 7.55 -8.76 10.91
CA PRO A 128 7.68 -8.98 12.35
C PRO A 128 7.09 -7.84 13.19
N VAL A 129 7.44 -6.59 12.88
CA VAL A 129 6.97 -5.42 13.65
C VAL A 129 5.47 -5.20 13.46
N VAL A 130 4.95 -5.36 12.24
CA VAL A 130 3.51 -5.26 11.97
C VAL A 130 2.71 -6.28 12.78
N ALA A 131 3.20 -7.50 12.88
CA ALA A 131 2.59 -8.57 13.66
C ALA A 131 2.71 -8.31 15.17
N GLU A 132 3.89 -7.92 15.66
CA GLU A 132 4.13 -7.61 17.07
C GLU A 132 3.23 -6.48 17.58
N GLU A 133 3.07 -5.41 16.80
CA GLU A 133 2.20 -4.27 17.15
C GLU A 133 0.70 -4.53 16.84
N ASN A 134 0.33 -5.70 16.29
CA ASN A 134 -1.03 -6.07 15.88
C ASN A 134 -1.68 -4.97 14.99
N LEU A 135 -1.00 -4.60 13.90
CA LEU A 135 -1.40 -3.50 13.04
C LEU A 135 -2.14 -3.95 11.78
N ALA A 136 -2.10 -5.23 11.43
CA ALA A 136 -2.78 -5.76 10.25
C ALA A 136 -3.30 -7.17 10.50
N GLU A 137 -4.39 -7.53 9.79
CA GLU A 137 -4.95 -8.89 9.76
C GLU A 137 -4.45 -9.66 8.52
N PHE A 138 -4.14 -8.94 7.45
CA PHE A 138 -3.75 -9.49 6.17
C PHE A 138 -2.41 -8.91 5.71
N CYS A 139 -1.68 -9.71 4.93
CA CYS A 139 -0.54 -9.26 4.14
C CYS A 139 -0.83 -9.49 2.66
N ASP A 140 -0.69 -8.46 1.85
CA ASP A 140 -0.96 -8.49 0.43
C ASP A 140 0.31 -8.19 -0.38
N VAL A 141 0.46 -8.84 -1.53
CA VAL A 141 1.59 -8.67 -2.44
C VAL A 141 1.09 -8.36 -3.84
N PHE A 142 1.70 -7.41 -4.52
CA PHE A 142 1.47 -7.16 -5.93
C PHE A 142 2.40 -8.02 -6.78
N CYS A 143 1.90 -9.23 -7.12
CA CYS A 143 2.62 -10.21 -7.95
C CYS A 143 2.35 -9.93 -9.42
N GLU A 144 3.23 -9.17 -10.07
CA GLU A 144 3.05 -8.77 -11.45
C GLU A 144 4.40 -8.52 -12.16
N ASN A 145 4.40 -8.56 -13.47
CA ASN A 145 5.59 -8.26 -14.26
C ASN A 145 6.08 -6.82 -14.01
N GLY A 146 7.35 -6.68 -13.67
CA GLY A 146 7.96 -5.40 -13.27
C GLY A 146 7.78 -5.04 -11.79
N TYR A 147 7.06 -5.86 -11.03
CA TYR A 147 6.88 -5.79 -9.57
C TYR A 147 7.45 -7.05 -8.90
N PHE A 148 6.76 -7.60 -7.91
CA PHE A 148 7.20 -8.82 -7.23
C PHE A 148 6.91 -10.05 -8.11
N ASN A 149 7.91 -10.90 -8.28
CA ASN A 149 7.75 -12.16 -9.00
C ASN A 149 7.14 -13.25 -8.09
N LEU A 150 6.88 -14.44 -8.65
CA LEU A 150 6.27 -15.57 -7.93
C LEU A 150 7.08 -16.01 -6.70
N ASP A 151 8.41 -16.06 -6.81
CA ASP A 151 9.26 -16.52 -5.71
C ASP A 151 9.33 -15.47 -4.61
N ASP A 152 9.44 -14.18 -4.94
CA ASP A 152 9.38 -13.08 -3.99
C ASP A 152 8.03 -13.06 -3.27
N SER A 153 6.94 -13.19 -4.03
CA SER A 153 5.57 -13.19 -3.50
C SER A 153 5.35 -14.36 -2.55
N ARG A 154 5.78 -15.56 -2.93
CA ARG A 154 5.69 -16.75 -2.08
C ARG A 154 6.45 -16.55 -0.78
N LYS A 155 7.70 -16.09 -0.85
CA LYS A 155 8.53 -15.86 0.33
C LYS A 155 7.88 -14.87 1.29
N ILE A 156 7.36 -13.75 0.78
CA ILE A 156 6.70 -12.72 1.61
C ILE A 156 5.43 -13.29 2.27
N LEU A 157 4.58 -13.99 1.50
CA LEU A 157 3.32 -14.52 2.03
C LEU A 157 3.51 -15.70 2.98
N GLU A 158 4.52 -16.55 2.78
CA GLU A 158 4.90 -17.60 3.73
C GLU A 158 5.40 -16.98 5.03
N THR A 159 6.28 -15.98 4.97
CA THR A 159 6.72 -15.22 6.14
C THR A 159 5.54 -14.58 6.86
N ALA A 160 4.65 -13.91 6.14
CA ALA A 160 3.45 -13.29 6.72
C ALA A 160 2.59 -14.31 7.50
N LYS A 161 2.41 -15.50 6.92
CA LYS A 161 1.66 -16.60 7.56
C LYS A 161 2.34 -17.11 8.84
N GLU A 162 3.66 -17.20 8.86
CA GLU A 162 4.43 -17.58 10.06
C GLU A 162 4.22 -16.59 11.21
N TYR A 163 4.05 -15.30 10.89
CA TYR A 163 3.75 -14.24 11.85
C TYR A 163 2.25 -14.05 12.12
N GLY A 164 1.37 -14.92 11.60
CA GLY A 164 -0.06 -14.91 11.88
C GLY A 164 -0.90 -13.96 11.00
N LEU A 165 -0.31 -13.33 9.99
CA LEU A 165 -1.05 -12.54 9.00
C LEU A 165 -1.64 -13.45 7.92
N THR A 166 -2.89 -13.19 7.55
CA THR A 166 -3.55 -13.95 6.47
C THR A 166 -3.06 -13.47 5.10
N PRO A 167 -2.54 -14.37 4.24
CA PRO A 167 -2.05 -14.02 2.91
C PRO A 167 -3.16 -13.54 1.97
N ARG A 168 -2.84 -12.54 1.17
CA ARG A 168 -3.60 -12.08 -0.02
C ARG A 168 -2.64 -11.86 -1.18
N LEU A 169 -3.17 -11.89 -2.39
CA LEU A 169 -2.35 -11.71 -3.59
C LEU A 169 -3.13 -10.91 -4.64
N HIS A 170 -2.51 -9.87 -5.18
CA HIS A 170 -2.89 -9.29 -6.47
C HIS A 170 -2.10 -10.01 -7.55
N ALA A 171 -2.79 -10.71 -8.42
CA ALA A 171 -2.20 -11.58 -9.41
C ALA A 171 -2.86 -11.37 -10.77
N ASP A 172 -2.06 -11.57 -11.84
CA ASP A 172 -2.55 -11.64 -13.21
C ASP A 172 -3.38 -10.41 -13.65
N GLU A 173 -3.00 -9.20 -13.17
CA GLU A 173 -3.69 -7.95 -13.51
C GLU A 173 -3.34 -7.47 -14.93
N PHE A 174 -2.08 -7.56 -15.32
CA PHE A 174 -1.60 -7.13 -16.62
C PHE A 174 -1.26 -8.29 -17.54
N VAL A 175 -0.68 -9.37 -17.01
CA VAL A 175 -0.28 -10.56 -17.75
C VAL A 175 -0.61 -11.81 -16.96
N ASP A 176 -0.93 -12.91 -17.66
CA ASP A 176 -1.05 -14.24 -17.07
C ASP A 176 0.34 -14.71 -16.65
N SER A 177 0.63 -14.62 -15.36
CA SER A 177 1.89 -15.05 -14.76
C SER A 177 1.79 -16.43 -14.09
N GLY A 178 0.58 -16.99 -14.01
CA GLY A 178 0.29 -18.22 -13.28
C GLY A 178 0.37 -18.05 -11.76
N ALA A 179 0.14 -16.83 -11.26
CA ALA A 179 0.20 -16.52 -9.85
C ALA A 179 -1.11 -16.85 -9.11
N ALA A 180 -2.24 -16.89 -9.83
CA ALA A 180 -3.57 -17.18 -9.28
C ALA A 180 -3.81 -18.67 -9.00
#